data_3cc850c592474c9ab89227373c2c52d3
#
_entry.id   3cc850c592474c9ab89227373c2c52d3
#
_cell.length_a   1.000
_cell.length_b   1.000
_cell.length_c   1.000
_cell.angle_alpha   90.00
_cell.angle_beta   90.00
_cell.angle_gamma   90.00
#
_symmetry.space_group_name_H-M   'P 1'
#
loop_
_entity.id
_entity.type
_entity.pdbx_description
1 polymer ?
#
loop_
_entity_poly.entity_id
_entity_poly.type
_entity_poly.pdbx_seq_one_letter_code
_entity_poly.pdbx_strand_id
1 'polypeptide(L)'
;MVEIEDAMEGEHELALLSDDFHSLGFQIINKTSAGSIQTQFRRFKAHFGIDWLNCAKFWLILFPLLIEECHKSAKPKHLLWTLIFLRLYDTEEILAAKVDADEKTFQKWVWICIELMAYLQVDFISLSYSLIFHLF
;
A
#
# COMPACT_ATOMS: atom_id res chain seq x y z
N MET A 1 2.14 30.87 -10.08
CA MET A 1 3.49 30.30 -9.88
C MET A 1 3.56 29.36 -8.69
N VAL A 2 2.97 29.74 -7.52
CA VAL A 2 2.96 28.91 -6.32
C VAL A 2 2.18 27.60 -6.53
N GLU A 3 1.07 27.62 -7.25
CA GLU A 3 0.25 26.43 -7.53
C GLU A 3 0.96 25.40 -8.41
N ILE A 4 1.79 25.85 -9.38
CA ILE A 4 2.53 24.95 -10.26
C ILE A 4 3.69 24.30 -9.52
N GLU A 5 4.38 25.03 -8.64
CA GLU A 5 5.47 24.49 -7.82
C GLU A 5 4.95 23.46 -6.83
N ASP A 6 3.81 23.75 -6.18
CA ASP A 6 3.16 22.81 -5.25
C ASP A 6 2.68 21.54 -5.97
N ALA A 7 2.15 21.67 -7.18
CA ALA A 7 1.74 20.51 -7.99
C ALA A 7 2.95 19.66 -8.42
N MET A 8 4.06 20.29 -8.77
CA MET A 8 5.29 19.59 -9.14
C MET A 8 5.94 18.89 -7.95
N GLU A 9 5.94 19.51 -6.77
CA GLU A 9 6.40 18.89 -5.53
C GLU A 9 5.54 17.69 -5.15
N GLY A 10 4.20 17.80 -5.28
CA GLY A 10 3.28 16.72 -5.03
C GLY A 10 3.49 15.53 -5.97
N GLU A 11 3.72 15.77 -7.25
CA GLU A 11 4.04 14.72 -8.22
C GLU A 11 5.39 14.06 -7.92
N HIS A 12 6.38 14.83 -7.50
CA HIS A 12 7.68 14.31 -7.13
C HIS A 12 7.60 13.44 -5.87
N GLU A 13 6.88 13.89 -4.85
CA GLU A 13 6.64 13.10 -3.63
C GLU A 13 5.89 11.79 -3.93
N LEU A 14 4.89 11.85 -4.81
CA LEU A 14 4.15 10.67 -5.24
C LEU A 14 5.06 9.68 -5.97
N ALA A 15 5.94 10.16 -6.85
CA ALA A 15 6.89 9.32 -7.58
C ALA A 15 7.87 8.64 -6.62
N LEU A 16 8.43 9.36 -5.63
CA LEU A 16 9.33 8.80 -4.63
C LEU A 16 8.63 7.74 -3.78
N LEU A 17 7.41 8.02 -3.34
CA LEU A 17 6.61 7.09 -2.54
C LEU A 17 6.25 5.85 -3.35
N SER A 18 5.91 6.01 -4.62
CA SER A 18 5.65 4.90 -5.54
C SER A 18 6.87 3.98 -5.67
N ASP A 19 8.07 4.55 -5.80
CA ASP A 19 9.31 3.80 -5.86
C ASP A 19 9.60 3.06 -4.54
N ASP A 20 9.28 3.68 -3.41
CA ASP A 20 9.40 3.05 -2.10
C ASP A 20 8.49 1.82 -1.99
N PHE A 21 7.23 1.93 -2.43
CA PHE A 21 6.31 0.79 -2.44
C PHE A 21 6.78 -0.32 -3.37
N HIS A 22 7.32 0.03 -4.53
CA HIS A 22 7.91 -0.94 -5.45
C HIS A 22 9.03 -1.75 -4.77
N SER A 23 9.98 -1.07 -4.15
CA SER A 23 11.11 -1.70 -3.45
C SER A 23 10.66 -2.57 -2.28
N LEU A 24 9.78 -2.03 -1.43
CA LEU A 24 9.26 -2.74 -0.25
C LEU A 24 8.46 -3.98 -0.66
N GLY A 25 7.63 -3.86 -1.68
CA GLY A 25 6.81 -4.96 -2.17
C GLY A 25 7.67 -6.10 -2.69
N PHE A 26 8.70 -5.82 -3.47
CA PHE A 26 9.59 -6.85 -4.00
C PHE A 26 10.46 -7.49 -2.91
N GLN A 27 10.79 -6.77 -1.84
CA GLN A 27 11.42 -7.37 -0.66
C GLN A 27 10.49 -8.41 -0.01
N ILE A 28 9.22 -8.09 0.14
CA ILE A 28 8.22 -9.00 0.74
C ILE A 28 8.00 -10.23 -0.14
N ILE A 29 7.87 -10.04 -1.44
CA ILE A 29 7.70 -11.13 -2.41
C ILE A 29 8.94 -12.02 -2.47
N ASN A 30 10.08 -11.52 -2.03
CA ASN A 30 11.39 -12.20 -2.09
C ASN A 30 11.79 -12.58 -3.51
N LYS A 31 11.49 -11.69 -4.47
CA LYS A 31 11.89 -11.83 -5.87
C LYS A 31 12.60 -10.57 -6.32
N THR A 32 13.57 -10.79 -7.21
CA THR A 32 14.24 -9.65 -7.83
C THR A 32 13.24 -8.89 -8.70
N SER A 33 13.41 -7.59 -8.79
CA SER A 33 12.65 -6.76 -9.72
C SER A 33 13.16 -6.91 -11.17
N ALA A 34 13.76 -8.07 -11.48
CA ALA A 34 14.22 -8.41 -12.82
C ALA A 34 13.05 -8.70 -13.74
N GLY A 35 13.23 -8.38 -15.02
CA GLY A 35 12.23 -8.59 -16.04
C GLY A 35 11.60 -7.28 -16.51
N SER A 36 10.66 -7.38 -17.46
CA SER A 36 9.98 -6.22 -18.00
C SER A 36 9.12 -5.54 -16.90
N ILE A 37 8.85 -4.26 -17.10
CA ILE A 37 7.96 -3.51 -16.19
C ILE A 37 6.57 -4.14 -16.13
N GLN A 38 6.09 -4.72 -17.20
CA GLN A 38 4.81 -5.41 -17.25
C GLN A 38 4.81 -6.67 -16.37
N THR A 39 5.91 -7.44 -16.38
CA THR A 39 6.08 -8.61 -15.53
C THR A 39 6.14 -8.21 -14.05
N GLN A 40 6.89 -7.17 -13.72
CA GLN A 40 6.98 -6.64 -12.36
C GLN A 40 5.62 -6.18 -11.86
N PHE A 41 4.91 -5.42 -12.68
CA PHE A 41 3.58 -4.90 -12.38
C PHE A 41 2.60 -6.04 -12.05
N ARG A 42 2.58 -7.08 -12.88
CA ARG A 42 1.71 -8.24 -12.70
C ARG A 42 2.03 -9.00 -11.42
N ARG A 43 3.32 -9.21 -11.12
CA ARG A 43 3.76 -9.91 -9.90
C ARG A 43 3.37 -9.14 -8.63
N PHE A 44 3.61 -7.84 -8.62
CA PHE A 44 3.25 -6.99 -7.50
C PHE A 44 1.74 -7.02 -7.27
N LYS A 45 0.96 -6.81 -8.31
CA LYS A 45 -0.50 -6.79 -8.23
C LYS A 45 -1.08 -8.14 -7.81
N ALA A 46 -0.46 -9.25 -8.21
CA ALA A 46 -0.90 -10.59 -7.79
C ALA A 46 -0.79 -10.79 -6.28
N HIS A 47 0.22 -10.21 -5.63
CA HIS A 47 0.45 -10.33 -4.20
C HIS A 47 -0.32 -9.29 -3.37
N PHE A 48 -0.46 -8.08 -3.86
CA PHE A 48 -1.02 -6.96 -3.09
C PHE A 48 -2.41 -6.51 -3.57
N GLY A 49 -2.85 -6.99 -4.73
CA GLY A 49 -4.16 -6.62 -5.29
C GLY A 49 -4.17 -5.33 -6.08
N ILE A 50 -3.25 -4.42 -5.80
CA ILE A 50 -3.08 -3.15 -6.52
C ILE A 50 -1.59 -2.93 -6.82
N ASP A 51 -1.27 -2.05 -7.76
CA ASP A 51 0.10 -1.73 -8.11
C ASP A 51 0.74 -0.72 -7.15
N TRP A 52 2.06 -0.51 -7.30
CA TRP A 52 2.81 0.37 -6.40
C TRP A 52 2.41 1.84 -6.49
N LEU A 53 2.00 2.32 -7.65
CA LEU A 53 1.52 3.71 -7.78
C LEU A 53 0.21 3.91 -7.03
N ASN A 54 -0.72 2.97 -7.14
CA ASN A 54 -1.99 3.02 -6.42
C ASN A 54 -1.80 2.80 -4.92
N CYS A 55 -0.81 1.99 -4.52
CA CYS A 55 -0.40 1.92 -3.11
C CYS A 55 0.02 3.29 -2.59
N ALA A 56 0.83 4.02 -3.36
CA ALA A 56 1.29 5.35 -2.97
C ALA A 56 0.12 6.34 -2.84
N LYS A 57 -0.79 6.34 -3.80
CA LYS A 57 -1.99 7.19 -3.76
C LYS A 57 -2.87 6.87 -2.56
N PHE A 58 -3.07 5.59 -2.30
CA PHE A 58 -3.88 5.14 -1.16
C PHE A 58 -3.22 5.52 0.17
N TRP A 59 -1.91 5.37 0.28
CA TRP A 59 -1.16 5.77 1.47
C TRP A 59 -1.29 7.25 1.77
N LEU A 60 -1.30 8.11 0.76
CA LEU A 60 -1.50 9.55 0.94
C LEU A 60 -2.88 9.89 1.53
N ILE A 61 -3.87 9.03 1.30
CA ILE A 61 -5.20 9.18 1.90
C ILE A 61 -5.20 8.63 3.33
N LEU A 62 -4.58 7.49 3.55
CA LEU A 62 -4.61 6.76 4.80
C LEU A 62 -3.71 7.38 5.88
N PHE A 63 -2.53 7.86 5.51
CA PHE A 63 -1.51 8.33 6.45
C PHE A 63 -1.98 9.48 7.34
N PRO A 64 -2.65 10.53 6.82
CA PRO A 64 -3.18 11.60 7.66
C PRO A 64 -4.15 11.09 8.72
N LEU A 65 -4.95 10.08 8.41
CA LEU A 65 -5.89 9.48 9.34
C LEU A 65 -5.18 8.67 10.42
N LEU A 66 -4.12 7.96 10.05
CA LEU A 66 -3.27 7.25 11.01
C LEU A 66 -2.64 8.22 12.02
N ILE A 67 -2.18 9.38 11.55
CA ILE A 67 -1.62 10.42 12.42
C ILE A 67 -2.69 11.00 13.35
N GLU A 68 -3.90 11.26 12.84
CA GLU A 68 -5.03 11.73 13.66
C GLU A 68 -5.36 10.74 14.78
N GLU A 69 -5.31 9.45 14.52
CA GLU A 69 -5.55 8.39 15.50
C GLU A 69 -4.32 8.10 16.38
N CYS A 70 -3.32 8.97 16.37
CA CYS A 70 -2.10 8.88 17.17
C CYS A 70 -1.17 7.70 16.80
N HIS A 71 -1.28 7.17 15.59
CA HIS A 71 -0.41 6.11 15.09
C HIS A 71 0.81 6.68 14.35
N LYS A 72 1.65 7.42 15.07
CA LYS A 72 2.79 8.16 14.49
C LYS A 72 3.89 7.27 13.93
N SER A 73 3.96 6.02 14.36
CA SER A 73 4.96 5.06 13.88
C SER A 73 4.52 4.28 12.65
N ALA A 74 3.38 4.64 12.06
CA ALA A 74 2.88 4.01 10.83
C ALA A 74 3.83 4.24 9.66
N LYS A 75 4.11 3.18 8.91
CA LYS A 75 5.01 3.20 7.76
C LYS A 75 4.33 2.60 6.54
N PRO A 76 4.78 2.92 5.31
CA PRO A 76 4.22 2.34 4.09
C PRO A 76 4.15 0.81 4.08
N LYS A 77 5.14 0.14 4.69
CA LYS A 77 5.15 -1.32 4.78
C LYS A 77 3.89 -1.88 5.46
N HIS A 78 3.30 -1.12 6.40
CA HIS A 78 2.09 -1.56 7.11
C HIS A 78 0.88 -1.64 6.19
N LEU A 79 0.80 -0.78 5.17
CA LEU A 79 -0.21 -0.89 4.14
C LEU A 79 -0.01 -2.17 3.30
N LEU A 80 1.23 -2.46 2.92
CA LEU A 80 1.54 -3.69 2.16
C LEU A 80 1.21 -4.95 2.97
N TRP A 81 1.47 -4.95 4.28
CA TRP A 81 1.08 -6.06 5.16
C TRP A 81 -0.43 -6.28 5.14
N THR A 82 -1.19 -5.20 5.19
CA THR A 82 -2.66 -5.25 5.15
C THR A 82 -3.16 -5.79 3.80
N LEU A 83 -2.59 -5.29 2.70
CA LEU A 83 -2.99 -5.71 1.36
C LEU A 83 -2.69 -7.19 1.11
N ILE A 84 -1.52 -7.68 1.54
CA ILE A 84 -1.16 -9.09 1.37
C ILE A 84 -2.05 -10.00 2.24
N PHE A 85 -2.40 -9.56 3.44
CA PHE A 85 -3.34 -10.27 4.32
C PHE A 85 -4.70 -10.41 3.65
N LEU A 86 -5.24 -9.33 3.09
CA LEU A 86 -6.54 -9.33 2.42
C LEU A 86 -6.52 -10.13 1.11
N ARG A 87 -5.39 -10.16 0.43
CA ARG A 87 -5.29 -10.81 -0.88
C ARG A 87 -5.06 -12.31 -0.79
N LEU A 88 -4.17 -12.77 0.09
CA LEU A 88 -3.75 -14.16 0.13
C LEU A 88 -4.57 -15.05 1.06
N TYR A 89 -5.32 -14.46 1.99
CA TYR A 89 -6.17 -15.20 2.95
C TYR A 89 -5.41 -16.26 3.76
N ASP A 90 -4.12 -16.06 3.96
CA ASP A 90 -3.29 -16.97 4.75
C ASP A 90 -3.37 -16.63 6.24
N THR A 91 -2.83 -17.51 7.09
CA THR A 91 -2.82 -17.23 8.54
C THR A 91 -1.93 -16.05 8.87
N GLU A 92 -2.23 -15.35 9.95
CA GLU A 92 -1.44 -14.22 10.42
C GLU A 92 0.00 -14.63 10.74
N GLU A 93 0.20 -15.83 11.29
CA GLU A 93 1.52 -16.39 11.58
C GLU A 93 2.38 -16.55 10.31
N ILE A 94 1.81 -17.13 9.25
CA ILE A 94 2.51 -17.35 7.99
C ILE A 94 2.82 -16.00 7.32
N LEU A 95 1.85 -15.08 7.31
CA LEU A 95 2.04 -13.77 6.69
C LEU A 95 3.03 -12.90 7.47
N ALA A 96 3.01 -12.94 8.80
CA ALA A 96 3.99 -12.25 9.63
C ALA A 96 5.41 -12.75 9.33
N ALA A 97 5.61 -14.05 9.22
CA ALA A 97 6.89 -14.62 8.82
C ALA A 97 7.32 -14.16 7.42
N LYS A 98 6.38 -14.08 6.49
CA LYS A 98 6.65 -13.63 5.11
C LYS A 98 7.12 -12.18 5.03
N VAL A 99 6.58 -11.31 5.88
CA VAL A 99 6.99 -9.91 5.94
C VAL A 99 8.10 -9.63 6.95
N ASP A 100 8.64 -10.68 7.55
CA ASP A 100 9.69 -10.62 8.56
C ASP A 100 9.30 -9.77 9.78
N ALA A 101 8.09 -10.01 10.27
CA ALA A 101 7.54 -9.30 11.42
C ALA A 101 7.12 -10.28 12.51
N ASP A 102 7.10 -9.78 13.76
CA ASP A 102 6.44 -10.47 14.85
C ASP A 102 4.94 -10.56 14.61
N GLU A 103 4.33 -11.71 14.94
CA GLU A 103 2.90 -11.94 14.69
C GLU A 103 2.01 -10.89 15.36
N LYS A 104 2.30 -10.51 16.59
CA LYS A 104 1.54 -9.48 17.31
C LYS A 104 1.67 -8.10 16.67
N THR A 105 2.86 -7.75 16.21
CA THR A 105 3.11 -6.48 15.51
C THR A 105 2.40 -6.46 14.17
N PHE A 106 2.47 -7.55 13.41
CA PHE A 106 1.74 -7.71 12.15
C PHE A 106 0.24 -7.55 12.38
N GLN A 107 -0.31 -8.28 13.31
CA GLN A 107 -1.73 -8.27 13.66
C GLN A 107 -2.20 -6.86 14.05
N LYS A 108 -1.42 -6.17 14.89
CA LYS A 108 -1.73 -4.82 15.34
C LYS A 108 -1.91 -3.86 14.15
N TRP A 109 -0.92 -3.81 13.25
CA TRP A 109 -0.94 -2.86 12.14
C TRP A 109 -1.98 -3.20 11.08
N VAL A 110 -2.14 -4.49 10.79
CA VAL A 110 -3.15 -4.95 9.83
C VAL A 110 -4.56 -4.56 10.32
N TRP A 111 -4.88 -4.78 11.58
CA TRP A 111 -6.21 -4.44 12.11
C TRP A 111 -6.42 -2.94 12.22
N ILE A 112 -5.41 -2.16 12.58
CA ILE A 112 -5.48 -0.69 12.54
C ILE A 112 -5.83 -0.21 11.14
N CYS A 113 -5.14 -0.70 10.13
CA CYS A 113 -5.39 -0.31 8.74
C CYS A 113 -6.77 -0.76 8.26
N ILE A 114 -7.18 -1.99 8.58
CA ILE A 114 -8.51 -2.50 8.21
C ILE A 114 -9.63 -1.65 8.82
N GLU A 115 -9.52 -1.28 10.09
CA GLU A 115 -10.52 -0.43 10.75
C GLU A 115 -10.65 0.93 10.08
N LEU A 116 -9.51 1.55 9.72
CA LEU A 116 -9.53 2.83 8.99
C LEU A 116 -10.09 2.68 7.58
N MET A 117 -9.76 1.60 6.90
CA MET A 117 -10.32 1.30 5.58
C MET A 117 -11.84 1.11 5.65
N ALA A 118 -12.32 0.45 6.69
CA ALA A 118 -13.76 0.28 6.92
C ALA A 118 -14.44 1.63 7.21
N TYR A 119 -13.79 2.51 7.97
CA TYR A 119 -14.29 3.86 8.22
C TYR A 119 -14.39 4.68 6.93
N LEU A 120 -13.45 4.46 5.99
CA LEU A 120 -13.42 5.10 4.68
C LEU A 120 -14.22 4.33 3.62
N GLN A 121 -15.11 3.44 4.02
CA GLN A 121 -15.79 2.49 3.12
C GLN A 121 -16.41 3.15 1.87
N VAL A 122 -17.03 4.31 2.03
CA VAL A 122 -17.64 5.04 0.90
C VAL A 122 -16.55 5.54 -0.06
N ASP A 123 -15.50 6.15 0.48
CA ASP A 123 -14.38 6.67 -0.32
C ASP A 123 -13.56 5.54 -0.92
N PHE A 124 -13.40 4.45 -0.18
CA PHE A 124 -12.70 3.26 -0.67
C PHE A 124 -13.44 2.59 -1.83
N ILE A 125 -14.74 2.44 -1.74
CA ILE A 125 -15.57 1.92 -2.84
C ILE A 125 -15.47 2.83 -4.06
N SER A 126 -15.56 4.12 -3.88
CA SER A 126 -15.41 5.11 -4.93
C SER A 126 -14.02 5.03 -5.59
N LEU A 127 -12.97 4.88 -4.79
CA LEU A 127 -11.61 4.69 -5.28
C LEU A 127 -11.46 3.38 -6.05
N SER A 128 -12.03 2.30 -5.55
CA SER A 128 -12.03 1.00 -6.22
C SER A 128 -12.74 1.05 -7.58
N TYR A 129 -13.89 1.71 -7.66
CA TYR A 129 -14.59 1.93 -8.91
C TYR A 129 -13.76 2.80 -9.86
N SER A 130 -13.15 3.85 -9.37
CA SER A 130 -12.27 4.70 -10.16
C SER A 130 -11.09 3.91 -10.71
N LEU A 131 -10.49 3.05 -9.91
CA LEU A 131 -9.38 2.18 -10.32
C LEU A 131 -9.83 1.17 -11.38
N ILE A 132 -11.01 0.57 -11.21
CA ILE A 132 -11.58 -0.37 -12.18
C ILE A 132 -11.86 0.35 -13.50
N PHE A 133 -12.44 1.54 -13.47
CA PHE A 133 -12.71 2.34 -14.66
C PHE A 133 -11.43 2.77 -15.39
N HIS A 134 -10.35 3.02 -14.67
CA HIS A 134 -9.07 3.40 -15.30
C HIS A 134 -8.26 2.21 -15.82
N LEU A 135 -8.57 0.99 -15.35
CA LEU A 135 -7.89 -0.23 -15.80
C LEU A 135 -8.58 -0.89 -17.00
N PHE A 136 -9.79 -0.48 -17.30
CA PHE A 136 -10.57 -0.90 -18.44
C PHE A 136 -10.83 0.25 -19.41
#